data_a5d7d8c6464ce819995bf3d9ef895a1d
#
_entry.id   a5d7d8c6464ce819995bf3d9ef895a1d
#
_cell.length_a   1.000
_cell.length_b   1.000
_cell.length_c   1.000
_cell.angle_alpha   90.00
_cell.angle_beta   90.00
_cell.angle_gamma   90.00
#
_symmetry.space_group_name_H-M   'P 1'
#
loop_
_entity.id
_entity.type
_entity.pdbx_description
1 polymer ?
#
loop_
_entity_poly.entity_id
_entity_poly.type
_entity_poly.pdbx_seq_one_letter_code
_entity_poly.pdbx_strand_id
1 'polypeptide(L)'
;NAMRGPNYWSIRRHKLIVMVLDLEEMEVLPSNKIEGFPERLKTMFPSMYSHRCSEGCEGGFFMRVDEGTWMGHIIEHIALEIQTLAGMDTGFGRTRGYGEEGVYSVVFSYMEESVGRFAAKSAVRICEALIAGEDYDLTEDIQEMRELRESDRLGPSTGSIVAEAEARGIPWIRLNKYSLVQLGYGANQKRIQATVTSETSSIGVEIACDKEDTKYLLEQAEVEVPRGDIIRRERSLEEACRYVGYPLVIKPV
;
A
#
# COMPACT_ATOMS: atom_id res chain seq x y z
N ASN A 1 4.91 12.01 -10.94
CA ASN A 1 3.66 11.46 -11.48
C ASN A 1 3.46 10.03 -10.99
N ALA A 2 2.19 9.56 -10.91
CA ALA A 2 1.85 8.17 -10.60
C ALA A 2 1.11 7.52 -11.78
N MET A 3 1.55 6.33 -12.16
CA MET A 3 0.89 5.49 -13.17
C MET A 3 0.17 4.35 -12.45
N ARG A 4 -1.14 4.22 -12.67
CA ARG A 4 -2.02 3.29 -11.93
C ARG A 4 -2.45 2.06 -12.74
N GLY A 5 -2.05 1.98 -13.99
CA GLY A 5 -2.48 0.92 -14.92
C GLY A 5 -1.42 0.59 -15.97
N PRO A 6 -1.82 0.00 -17.10
CA PRO A 6 -0.91 -0.34 -18.19
C PRO A 6 -0.04 0.86 -18.58
N ASN A 7 1.24 0.62 -18.73
CA ASN A 7 2.21 1.67 -19.03
C ASN A 7 3.33 1.11 -19.93
N TYR A 8 4.12 2.01 -20.51
CA TYR A 8 5.23 1.65 -21.41
C TYR A 8 6.53 1.28 -20.68
N TRP A 9 6.59 1.47 -19.35
CA TRP A 9 7.76 1.13 -18.56
C TRP A 9 7.80 -0.35 -18.17
N SER A 10 6.62 -0.96 -17.94
CA SER A 10 6.52 -2.35 -17.48
C SER A 10 5.40 -3.11 -18.19
N ILE A 11 5.78 -4.22 -18.84
CA ILE A 11 4.83 -5.17 -19.43
C ILE A 11 3.98 -5.91 -18.39
N ARG A 12 4.44 -5.95 -17.13
CA ARG A 12 3.73 -6.58 -16.00
C ARG A 12 2.68 -5.68 -15.34
N ARG A 13 2.39 -4.50 -15.94
CA ARG A 13 1.39 -3.54 -15.46
C ARG A 13 1.61 -3.07 -14.02
N HIS A 14 2.86 -2.94 -13.59
CA HIS A 14 3.15 -2.40 -12.26
C HIS A 14 2.56 -0.99 -12.10
N LYS A 15 2.06 -0.69 -10.90
CA LYS A 15 1.79 0.68 -10.47
C LYS A 15 3.14 1.37 -10.26
N LEU A 16 3.37 2.52 -10.87
CA LEU A 16 4.69 3.17 -10.90
C LEU A 16 4.63 4.62 -10.45
N ILE A 17 5.59 5.02 -9.63
CA ILE A 17 5.97 6.43 -9.50
C ILE A 17 6.96 6.73 -10.62
N VAL A 18 6.77 7.86 -11.27
CA VAL A 18 7.71 8.45 -12.24
C VAL A 18 8.15 9.80 -11.69
N MET A 19 9.39 9.89 -11.26
CA MET A 19 10.04 11.09 -10.79
C MET A 19 10.99 11.59 -11.88
N VAL A 20 10.96 12.88 -12.18
CA VAL A 20 11.96 13.54 -13.00
C VAL A 20 12.94 14.18 -12.03
N LEU A 21 14.19 13.83 -12.15
CA LEU A 21 15.27 14.23 -11.27
C LEU A 21 16.36 14.91 -12.11
N ASP A 22 16.73 16.12 -11.73
CA ASP A 22 17.91 16.81 -12.21
C ASP A 22 19.05 16.52 -11.22
N LEU A 23 20.15 15.98 -11.71
CA LEU A 23 21.31 15.64 -10.88
C LEU A 23 22.23 16.83 -10.63
N GLU A 24 22.02 17.92 -11.36
CA GLU A 24 22.85 19.12 -11.23
C GLU A 24 24.35 18.80 -11.22
N GLU A 25 25.09 19.19 -10.20
CA GLU A 25 26.51 18.93 -10.06
C GLU A 25 26.85 17.43 -9.91
N MET A 26 25.90 16.59 -9.50
CA MET A 26 26.10 15.15 -9.35
C MET A 26 26.15 14.40 -10.67
N GLU A 27 25.83 15.03 -11.80
CA GLU A 27 25.93 14.40 -13.12
C GLU A 27 27.37 13.97 -13.46
N VAL A 28 28.35 14.68 -12.98
CA VAL A 28 29.78 14.37 -13.23
C VAL A 28 30.44 13.58 -12.08
N LEU A 29 29.69 13.28 -11.01
CA LEU A 29 30.18 12.60 -9.81
C LEU A 29 29.50 11.24 -9.58
N PRO A 30 29.98 10.13 -10.20
CA PRO A 30 29.49 8.80 -9.88
C PRO A 30 29.81 8.41 -8.44
N SER A 31 29.05 7.46 -7.90
CA SER A 31 29.08 7.03 -6.48
C SER A 31 30.49 6.74 -5.93
N ASN A 32 31.36 6.14 -6.74
CA ASN A 32 32.74 5.80 -6.33
C ASN A 32 33.71 7.01 -6.30
N LYS A 33 33.25 8.18 -6.73
CA LYS A 33 34.04 9.43 -6.66
C LYS A 33 33.63 10.31 -5.47
N ILE A 34 32.59 9.95 -4.77
CA ILE A 34 32.14 10.65 -3.56
C ILE A 34 32.75 9.95 -2.36
N GLU A 35 33.61 10.68 -1.62
CA GLU A 35 34.37 10.14 -0.48
C GLU A 35 33.43 9.51 0.58
N GLY A 36 33.67 8.24 0.89
CA GLY A 36 32.95 7.49 1.92
C GLY A 36 31.47 7.20 1.61
N PHE A 37 30.95 7.60 0.45
CA PHE A 37 29.55 7.38 0.09
C PHE A 37 29.19 5.89 -0.01
N PRO A 38 29.96 5.02 -0.71
CA PRO A 38 29.63 3.60 -0.79
C PRO A 38 29.53 2.93 0.58
N GLU A 39 30.44 3.24 1.50
CA GLU A 39 30.48 2.67 2.85
C GLU A 39 29.29 3.15 3.69
N ARG A 40 28.94 4.43 3.61
CA ARG A 40 27.78 4.98 4.31
C ARG A 40 26.47 4.35 3.80
N LEU A 41 26.32 4.18 2.48
CA LEU A 41 25.17 3.55 1.88
C LEU A 41 25.02 2.09 2.33
N LYS A 42 26.11 1.31 2.31
CA LYS A 42 26.12 -0.09 2.77
C LYS A 42 25.81 -0.20 4.27
N THR A 43 26.28 0.73 5.07
CA THR A 43 26.03 0.77 6.51
C THR A 43 24.57 1.09 6.81
N MET A 44 23.97 2.04 6.08
CA MET A 44 22.59 2.46 6.26
C MET A 44 21.60 1.39 5.76
N PHE A 45 21.92 0.72 4.65
CA PHE A 45 21.06 -0.24 3.98
C PHE A 45 21.72 -1.60 3.75
N PRO A 46 22.09 -2.34 4.80
CA PRO A 46 22.73 -3.66 4.63
C PRO A 46 21.84 -4.66 3.90
N SER A 47 20.52 -4.52 3.99
CA SER A 47 19.51 -5.35 3.31
C SER A 47 19.53 -5.22 1.79
N MET A 48 20.02 -4.11 1.25
CA MET A 48 20.21 -3.94 -0.20
C MET A 48 21.24 -4.92 -0.82
N TYR A 49 21.94 -5.69 0.00
CA TYR A 49 22.74 -6.82 -0.50
C TYR A 49 21.88 -7.83 -1.29
N SER A 50 20.60 -7.93 -0.97
CA SER A 50 19.63 -8.75 -1.72
C SER A 50 19.29 -8.20 -3.09
N HIS A 51 19.59 -6.93 -3.37
CA HIS A 51 19.30 -6.27 -4.65
C HIS A 51 20.28 -6.75 -5.73
N ARG A 52 19.75 -7.47 -6.70
CA ARG A 52 20.55 -8.07 -7.77
C ARG A 52 20.95 -7.10 -8.86
N CYS A 53 20.15 -6.04 -9.07
CA CYS A 53 20.34 -5.06 -10.12
C CYS A 53 20.54 -5.70 -11.51
N SER A 54 21.28 -5.05 -12.40
CA SER A 54 21.65 -5.58 -13.73
C SER A 54 22.64 -6.75 -13.67
N GLU A 55 23.37 -6.90 -12.56
CA GLU A 55 24.35 -7.97 -12.37
C GLU A 55 23.71 -9.36 -12.18
N GLY A 56 22.43 -9.39 -11.75
CA GLY A 56 21.67 -10.61 -11.61
C GLY A 56 22.06 -11.51 -10.43
N CYS A 57 23.02 -11.11 -9.60
CA CYS A 57 23.50 -11.82 -8.41
C CYS A 57 23.27 -11.02 -7.13
N GLU A 58 23.31 -11.68 -5.99
CA GLU A 58 23.29 -11.02 -4.68
C GLU A 58 24.50 -10.09 -4.54
N GLY A 59 24.28 -8.91 -3.97
CA GLY A 59 25.29 -7.86 -3.89
C GLY A 59 25.49 -7.07 -5.20
N GLY A 60 24.81 -7.43 -6.29
CA GLY A 60 24.98 -6.80 -7.60
C GLY A 60 24.75 -5.29 -7.58
N PHE A 61 23.83 -4.80 -6.76
CA PHE A 61 23.66 -3.36 -6.60
C PHE A 61 24.90 -2.70 -5.98
N PHE A 62 25.45 -3.28 -4.90
CA PHE A 62 26.66 -2.73 -4.27
C PHE A 62 27.89 -2.81 -5.15
N MET A 63 28.01 -3.85 -6.00
CA MET A 63 29.07 -3.91 -7.02
C MET A 63 28.98 -2.69 -7.95
N ARG A 64 27.78 -2.37 -8.42
CA ARG A 64 27.55 -1.18 -9.27
C ARG A 64 27.88 0.13 -8.52
N VAL A 65 27.58 0.21 -7.24
CA VAL A 65 27.94 1.39 -6.40
C VAL A 65 29.45 1.53 -6.26
N ASP A 66 30.19 0.42 -6.08
CA ASP A 66 31.65 0.42 -5.95
C ASP A 66 32.36 0.72 -7.28
N GLU A 67 31.84 0.22 -8.39
CA GLU A 67 32.35 0.50 -9.73
C GLU A 67 32.07 1.93 -10.20
N GLY A 68 31.01 2.53 -9.68
CA GLY A 68 30.54 3.87 -9.99
C GLY A 68 29.23 3.86 -10.77
N THR A 69 28.19 4.43 -10.15
CA THR A 69 26.88 4.62 -10.77
C THR A 69 26.31 6.00 -10.41
N TRP A 70 25.30 6.45 -11.16
CA TRP A 70 24.69 7.76 -11.00
C TRP A 70 23.65 7.79 -9.88
N MET A 71 23.47 8.93 -9.27
CA MET A 71 22.55 9.12 -8.13
C MET A 71 21.10 8.75 -8.48
N GLY A 72 20.64 8.98 -9.70
CA GLY A 72 19.32 8.57 -10.13
C GLY A 72 19.05 7.07 -9.97
N HIS A 73 20.02 6.22 -10.27
CA HIS A 73 19.95 4.77 -10.07
C HIS A 73 19.98 4.39 -8.58
N ILE A 74 20.76 5.10 -7.79
CA ILE A 74 20.84 4.88 -6.34
C ILE A 74 19.51 5.27 -5.67
N ILE A 75 18.96 6.43 -6.01
CA ILE A 75 17.67 6.93 -5.50
C ILE A 75 16.54 5.96 -5.86
N GLU A 76 16.56 5.35 -7.06
CA GLU A 76 15.63 4.29 -7.44
C GLU A 76 15.66 3.13 -6.44
N HIS A 77 16.87 2.61 -6.15
CA HIS A 77 17.05 1.49 -5.24
C HIS A 77 16.71 1.86 -3.79
N ILE A 78 17.06 3.06 -3.32
CA ILE A 78 16.66 3.56 -1.99
C ILE A 78 15.13 3.63 -1.90
N ALA A 79 14.45 4.19 -2.91
CA ALA A 79 12.99 4.31 -2.91
C ALA A 79 12.26 2.95 -2.86
N LEU A 80 12.83 1.91 -3.47
CA LEU A 80 12.33 0.53 -3.36
C LEU A 80 12.59 -0.04 -1.97
N GLU A 81 13.81 0.12 -1.47
CA GLU A 81 14.23 -0.46 -0.19
C GLU A 81 13.45 0.08 1.00
N ILE A 82 13.27 1.41 1.10
CA ILE A 82 12.53 2.01 2.23
C ILE A 82 11.06 1.58 2.24
N GLN A 83 10.45 1.33 1.07
CA GLN A 83 9.12 0.73 0.98
C GLN A 83 9.13 -0.72 1.48
N THR A 84 10.16 -1.50 1.12
CA THR A 84 10.33 -2.90 1.58
C THR A 84 10.52 -2.95 3.10
N LEU A 85 11.34 -2.07 3.67
CA LEU A 85 11.53 -1.93 5.12
C LEU A 85 10.25 -1.49 5.85
N ALA A 86 9.36 -0.76 5.18
CA ALA A 86 8.03 -0.43 5.70
C ALA A 86 7.01 -1.58 5.52
N GLY A 87 7.42 -2.73 4.96
CA GLY A 87 6.63 -3.95 4.83
C GLY A 87 5.80 -4.03 3.54
N MET A 88 6.25 -3.38 2.46
CA MET A 88 5.62 -3.46 1.15
C MET A 88 6.48 -4.26 0.17
N ASP A 89 5.84 -5.10 -0.64
CA ASP A 89 6.54 -5.89 -1.66
C ASP A 89 6.67 -5.06 -2.95
N THR A 90 7.82 -4.42 -3.11
CA THR A 90 8.18 -3.62 -4.29
C THR A 90 9.54 -4.08 -4.84
N GLY A 91 9.70 -4.16 -6.15
CA GLY A 91 10.95 -4.70 -6.71
C GLY A 91 11.20 -4.30 -8.17
N PHE A 92 10.35 -3.50 -8.78
CA PHE A 92 10.59 -3.02 -10.15
C PHE A 92 11.07 -1.58 -10.12
N GLY A 93 12.23 -1.33 -10.72
CA GLY A 93 12.78 0.00 -10.89
C GLY A 93 13.43 0.18 -12.27
N ARG A 94 13.49 1.40 -12.76
CA ARG A 94 14.22 1.80 -13.96
C ARG A 94 14.58 3.28 -13.93
N THR A 95 15.84 3.59 -14.21
CA THR A 95 16.32 4.96 -14.40
C THR A 95 16.79 5.14 -15.84
N ARG A 96 16.37 6.23 -16.50
CA ARG A 96 16.74 6.58 -17.87
C ARG A 96 16.87 8.09 -18.03
N GLY A 97 17.75 8.53 -18.94
CA GLY A 97 17.84 9.95 -19.32
C GLY A 97 16.49 10.49 -19.85
N TYR A 98 16.19 11.74 -19.56
CA TYR A 98 14.92 12.43 -19.87
C TYR A 98 15.07 13.52 -20.95
N GLY A 99 15.97 13.35 -21.88
CA GLY A 99 16.14 14.22 -23.05
C GLY A 99 17.06 15.43 -22.86
N GLU A 100 17.36 15.83 -21.64
CA GLU A 100 18.35 16.85 -21.28
C GLU A 100 19.49 16.18 -20.52
N GLU A 101 20.72 16.71 -20.66
CA GLU A 101 21.89 16.23 -19.91
C GLU A 101 21.68 16.51 -18.43
N GLY A 102 22.01 15.55 -17.57
CA GLY A 102 21.80 15.63 -16.13
C GLY A 102 20.38 15.32 -15.65
N VAL A 103 19.40 15.23 -16.55
CA VAL A 103 17.99 14.98 -16.19
C VAL A 103 17.60 13.54 -16.43
N TYR A 104 17.01 12.90 -15.43
CA TYR A 104 16.64 11.49 -15.45
C TYR A 104 15.18 11.25 -15.05
N SER A 105 14.54 10.28 -15.73
CA SER A 105 13.33 9.64 -15.23
C SER A 105 13.70 8.50 -14.31
N VAL A 106 13.44 8.67 -13.02
CA VAL A 106 13.55 7.62 -12.01
C VAL A 106 12.17 7.02 -11.79
N VAL A 107 12.04 5.72 -12.08
CA VAL A 107 10.76 5.00 -12.10
C VAL A 107 10.86 3.82 -11.17
N PHE A 108 9.90 3.65 -10.27
CA PHE A 108 9.86 2.52 -9.35
C PHE A 108 8.42 2.12 -8.99
N SER A 109 8.24 0.86 -8.64
CA SER A 109 6.94 0.31 -8.26
C SER A 109 6.51 0.76 -6.87
N TYR A 110 5.19 0.82 -6.66
CA TYR A 110 4.59 1.09 -5.37
C TYR A 110 3.37 0.19 -5.13
N MET A 111 3.03 -0.05 -3.86
CA MET A 111 1.76 -0.67 -3.47
C MET A 111 0.67 0.38 -3.23
N GLU A 112 0.95 1.36 -2.37
CA GLU A 112 0.07 2.50 -2.09
C GLU A 112 0.69 3.79 -2.63
N GLU A 113 -0.11 4.62 -3.31
CA GLU A 113 0.40 5.78 -4.05
C GLU A 113 1.00 6.85 -3.13
N SER A 114 0.37 7.11 -1.97
CA SER A 114 0.89 8.07 -0.99
C SER A 114 2.27 7.67 -0.51
N VAL A 115 2.45 6.38 -0.20
CA VAL A 115 3.73 5.83 0.22
C VAL A 115 4.78 5.93 -0.88
N GLY A 116 4.44 5.57 -2.13
CA GLY A 116 5.35 5.71 -3.25
C GLY A 116 5.79 7.17 -3.50
N ARG A 117 4.87 8.12 -3.34
CA ARG A 117 5.18 9.56 -3.44
C ARG A 117 6.05 10.05 -2.28
N PHE A 118 5.80 9.56 -1.08
CA PHE A 118 6.64 9.85 0.08
C PHE A 118 8.03 9.25 -0.10
N ALA A 119 8.12 7.98 -0.49
CA ALA A 119 9.38 7.28 -0.75
C ALA A 119 10.25 7.99 -1.80
N ALA A 120 9.64 8.56 -2.86
CA ALA A 120 10.37 9.35 -3.85
C ALA A 120 11.11 10.54 -3.23
N LYS A 121 10.44 11.27 -2.33
CA LYS A 121 11.04 12.44 -1.67
C LYS A 121 12.06 12.04 -0.61
N SER A 122 11.76 11.01 0.18
CA SER A 122 12.68 10.49 1.20
C SER A 122 13.95 9.96 0.59
N ALA A 123 13.87 9.22 -0.53
CA ALA A 123 15.05 8.70 -1.21
C ALA A 123 16.00 9.80 -1.69
N VAL A 124 15.49 10.94 -2.11
CA VAL A 124 16.33 12.11 -2.45
C VAL A 124 17.01 12.66 -1.20
N ARG A 125 16.26 12.96 -0.12
CA ARG A 125 16.83 13.46 1.14
C ARG A 125 17.89 12.53 1.73
N ILE A 126 17.63 11.23 1.72
CA ILE A 126 18.57 10.20 2.18
C ILE A 126 19.84 10.24 1.34
N CYS A 127 19.70 10.31 0.02
CA CYS A 127 20.85 10.38 -0.89
C CYS A 127 21.68 11.64 -0.66
N GLU A 128 21.05 12.80 -0.50
CA GLU A 128 21.69 14.07 -0.17
C GLU A 128 22.47 14.00 1.16
N ALA A 129 21.86 13.46 2.22
CA ALA A 129 22.53 13.27 3.51
C ALA A 129 23.73 12.31 3.39
N LEU A 130 23.60 11.22 2.64
CA LEU A 130 24.69 10.27 2.39
C LEU A 130 25.85 10.94 1.60
N ILE A 131 25.55 11.82 0.64
CA ILE A 131 26.55 12.58 -0.10
C ILE A 131 27.28 13.54 0.83
N ALA A 132 26.53 14.30 1.64
CA ALA A 132 27.09 15.25 2.60
C ALA A 132 27.84 14.59 3.77
N GLY A 133 27.63 13.29 4.01
CA GLY A 133 28.17 12.58 5.18
C GLY A 133 27.46 12.94 6.48
N GLU A 134 26.21 13.36 6.39
CA GLU A 134 25.35 13.70 7.52
C GLU A 134 24.61 12.46 8.05
N ASP A 135 24.29 12.48 9.34
CA ASP A 135 23.45 11.47 9.96
C ASP A 135 22.00 11.61 9.48
N TYR A 136 21.35 10.48 9.20
CA TYR A 136 19.97 10.44 8.77
C TYR A 136 19.19 9.36 9.54
N ASP A 137 18.06 9.73 10.14
CA ASP A 137 17.18 8.79 10.85
C ASP A 137 16.12 8.19 9.91
N LEU A 138 16.37 6.97 9.47
CA LEU A 138 15.42 6.19 8.65
C LEU A 138 14.15 5.80 9.41
N THR A 139 14.18 5.80 10.74
CA THR A 139 13.08 5.28 11.57
C THR A 139 11.82 6.11 11.38
N GLU A 140 11.98 7.43 11.33
CA GLU A 140 10.86 8.35 11.11
C GLU A 140 10.22 8.16 9.74
N ASP A 141 11.01 8.07 8.67
CA ASP A 141 10.48 7.85 7.31
C ASP A 141 9.77 6.49 7.17
N ILE A 142 10.33 5.44 7.75
CA ILE A 142 9.72 4.09 7.74
C ILE A 142 8.40 4.10 8.52
N GLN A 143 8.35 4.77 9.66
CA GLN A 143 7.15 4.87 10.46
C GLN A 143 6.05 5.66 9.73
N GLU A 144 6.38 6.81 9.15
CA GLU A 144 5.43 7.59 8.33
C GLU A 144 4.89 6.78 7.16
N MET A 145 5.73 6.01 6.47
CA MET A 145 5.28 5.13 5.39
C MET A 145 4.33 4.04 5.87
N ARG A 146 4.53 3.49 7.08
CA ARG A 146 3.59 2.52 7.68
C ARG A 146 2.24 3.16 7.99
N GLU A 147 2.24 4.38 8.52
CA GLU A 147 1.02 5.12 8.83
C GLU A 147 0.25 5.50 7.55
N LEU A 148 0.94 5.98 6.53
CA LEU A 148 0.36 6.24 5.21
C LEU A 148 -0.26 4.97 4.61
N ARG A 149 0.44 3.84 4.69
CA ARG A 149 -0.06 2.55 4.23
C ARG A 149 -1.35 2.14 4.96
N GLU A 150 -1.37 2.23 6.29
CA GLU A 150 -2.56 1.88 7.07
C GLU A 150 -3.75 2.81 6.77
N SER A 151 -3.50 4.10 6.51
CA SER A 151 -4.56 5.04 6.14
C SER A 151 -5.12 4.80 4.74
N ASP A 152 -4.28 4.34 3.81
CA ASP A 152 -4.64 4.17 2.41
C ASP A 152 -5.11 2.75 2.07
N ARG A 153 -4.75 1.74 2.86
CA ARG A 153 -5.15 0.36 2.56
C ARG A 153 -6.67 0.20 2.56
N LEU A 154 -7.16 -0.66 1.73
CA LEU A 154 -8.54 -1.12 1.78
C LEU A 154 -8.76 -1.92 3.08
N GLY A 155 -9.91 -1.73 3.73
CA GLY A 155 -10.29 -2.57 4.87
C GLY A 155 -10.27 -4.07 4.51
N PRO A 156 -10.18 -4.96 5.50
CA PRO A 156 -9.90 -6.39 5.26
C PRO A 156 -10.90 -7.04 4.30
N SER A 157 -12.18 -6.74 4.42
CA SER A 157 -13.22 -7.32 3.54
C SER A 157 -13.06 -6.85 2.09
N THR A 158 -12.96 -5.54 1.87
CA THR A 158 -12.79 -4.99 0.51
C THR A 158 -11.45 -5.42 -0.08
N GLY A 159 -10.38 -5.41 0.73
CA GLY A 159 -9.05 -5.84 0.31
C GLY A 159 -9.03 -7.30 -0.15
N SER A 160 -9.69 -8.20 0.56
CA SER A 160 -9.78 -9.62 0.17
C SER A 160 -10.55 -9.82 -1.16
N ILE A 161 -11.64 -9.06 -1.36
CA ILE A 161 -12.40 -9.11 -2.63
C ILE A 161 -11.54 -8.60 -3.79
N VAL A 162 -10.82 -7.49 -3.58
CA VAL A 162 -9.94 -6.91 -4.59
C VAL A 162 -8.77 -7.84 -4.91
N ALA A 163 -8.13 -8.44 -3.91
CA ALA A 163 -7.03 -9.39 -4.12
C ALA A 163 -7.49 -10.61 -4.94
N GLU A 164 -8.68 -11.14 -4.67
CA GLU A 164 -9.25 -12.24 -5.45
C GLU A 164 -9.60 -11.80 -6.89
N ALA A 165 -10.09 -10.58 -7.07
CA ALA A 165 -10.32 -10.03 -8.41
C ALA A 165 -9.01 -9.89 -9.20
N GLU A 166 -7.94 -9.40 -8.57
CA GLU A 166 -6.60 -9.33 -9.19
C GLU A 166 -6.08 -10.72 -9.57
N ALA A 167 -6.20 -11.71 -8.68
CA ALA A 167 -5.80 -13.09 -8.94
C ALA A 167 -6.51 -13.69 -10.16
N ARG A 168 -7.75 -13.29 -10.41
CA ARG A 168 -8.54 -13.67 -11.59
C ARG A 168 -8.29 -12.78 -12.82
N GLY A 169 -7.39 -11.83 -12.77
CA GLY A 169 -7.12 -10.89 -13.85
C GLY A 169 -8.23 -9.87 -14.07
N ILE A 170 -9.13 -9.66 -13.11
CA ILE A 170 -10.18 -8.65 -13.18
C ILE A 170 -9.58 -7.30 -12.80
N PRO A 171 -9.57 -6.32 -13.71
CA PRO A 171 -9.07 -4.99 -13.41
C PRO A 171 -9.97 -4.28 -12.41
N TRP A 172 -9.38 -3.42 -11.60
CA TRP A 172 -10.13 -2.66 -10.61
C TRP A 172 -9.63 -1.21 -10.49
N ILE A 173 -10.50 -0.34 -9.99
CA ILE A 173 -10.21 1.08 -9.73
C ILE A 173 -10.84 1.47 -8.40
N ARG A 174 -10.07 2.09 -7.51
CA ARG A 174 -10.60 2.74 -6.32
C ARG A 174 -11.22 4.08 -6.70
N LEU A 175 -12.48 4.29 -6.38
CA LEU A 175 -13.25 5.46 -6.81
C LEU A 175 -13.25 6.60 -5.78
N ASN A 176 -12.95 6.31 -4.50
CA ASN A 176 -12.87 7.32 -3.43
C ASN A 176 -11.75 6.98 -2.44
N LYS A 177 -11.52 7.85 -1.47
CA LYS A 177 -10.54 7.62 -0.40
C LYS A 177 -10.93 6.53 0.60
N TYR A 178 -12.17 6.04 0.52
CA TYR A 178 -12.69 4.97 1.38
C TYR A 178 -12.61 3.62 0.67
N SER A 179 -13.67 2.82 0.76
CA SER A 179 -13.73 1.45 0.25
C SER A 179 -14.57 1.28 -1.02
N LEU A 180 -14.96 2.37 -1.70
CA LEU A 180 -15.70 2.26 -2.96
C LEU A 180 -14.74 1.87 -4.09
N VAL A 181 -14.96 0.67 -4.63
CA VAL A 181 -14.13 0.08 -5.69
C VAL A 181 -15.01 -0.34 -6.85
N GLN A 182 -14.52 -0.11 -8.06
CA GLN A 182 -15.07 -0.66 -9.29
C GLN A 182 -14.22 -1.86 -9.72
N LEU A 183 -14.87 -2.97 -9.99
CA LEU A 183 -14.30 -4.19 -10.58
C LEU A 183 -14.74 -4.29 -12.04
N GLY A 184 -13.80 -4.55 -12.95
CA GLY A 184 -14.07 -4.61 -14.38
C GLY A 184 -14.34 -3.26 -15.03
N TYR A 185 -14.63 -3.30 -16.33
CA TYR A 185 -14.89 -2.11 -17.16
C TYR A 185 -16.16 -2.26 -18.00
N GLY A 186 -16.67 -1.12 -18.47
CA GLY A 186 -17.80 -1.06 -19.39
C GLY A 186 -19.09 -1.65 -18.82
N ALA A 187 -19.83 -2.37 -19.65
CA ALA A 187 -21.14 -2.91 -19.29
C ALA A 187 -21.10 -3.99 -18.19
N ASN A 188 -19.96 -4.67 -18.04
CA ASN A 188 -19.76 -5.72 -17.05
C ASN A 188 -19.15 -5.24 -15.73
N GLN A 189 -18.92 -3.92 -15.58
CA GLN A 189 -18.39 -3.38 -14.35
C GLN A 189 -19.34 -3.64 -13.17
N LYS A 190 -18.77 -3.95 -12.01
CA LYS A 190 -19.48 -4.02 -10.74
C LYS A 190 -18.84 -3.08 -9.75
N ARG A 191 -19.63 -2.49 -8.87
CA ARG A 191 -19.13 -1.66 -7.77
C ARG A 191 -19.35 -2.34 -6.45
N ILE A 192 -18.39 -2.20 -5.57
CA ILE A 192 -18.46 -2.67 -4.18
C ILE A 192 -18.10 -1.54 -3.24
N GLN A 193 -18.70 -1.53 -2.08
CA GLN A 193 -18.31 -0.68 -0.95
C GLN A 193 -18.34 -1.54 0.30
N ALA A 194 -17.21 -1.76 0.93
CA ALA A 194 -17.02 -2.82 1.91
C ALA A 194 -17.46 -4.18 1.33
N THR A 195 -18.55 -4.77 1.80
CA THR A 195 -19.15 -6.03 1.30
C THR A 195 -20.45 -5.81 0.52
N VAL A 196 -20.92 -4.56 0.44
CA VAL A 196 -22.15 -4.20 -0.29
C VAL A 196 -21.81 -4.04 -1.77
N THR A 197 -22.65 -4.58 -2.63
CA THR A 197 -22.51 -4.48 -4.10
C THR A 197 -23.54 -3.55 -4.71
N SER A 198 -23.36 -3.17 -5.97
CA SER A 198 -24.36 -2.38 -6.73
C SER A 198 -25.69 -3.12 -6.93
N GLU A 199 -25.77 -4.39 -6.62
CA GLU A 199 -26.98 -5.22 -6.70
C GLU A 199 -27.59 -5.52 -5.33
N THR A 200 -26.96 -5.09 -4.24
CA THR A 200 -27.50 -5.27 -2.89
C THR A 200 -28.62 -4.26 -2.67
N SER A 201 -29.79 -4.75 -2.26
CA SER A 201 -30.94 -3.90 -1.95
C SER A 201 -30.66 -3.00 -0.75
N SER A 202 -31.03 -1.72 -0.82
CA SER A 202 -30.97 -0.80 0.33
C SER A 202 -31.82 -1.29 1.50
N ILE A 203 -33.02 -1.84 1.22
CA ILE A 203 -33.88 -2.45 2.24
C ILE A 203 -33.16 -3.63 2.90
N GLY A 204 -32.48 -4.47 2.13
CA GLY A 204 -31.68 -5.58 2.67
C GLY A 204 -30.53 -5.11 3.55
N VAL A 205 -29.90 -3.98 3.22
CA VAL A 205 -28.86 -3.36 4.06
C VAL A 205 -29.44 -2.83 5.37
N GLU A 206 -30.56 -2.12 5.32
CA GLU A 206 -31.24 -1.58 6.50
C GLU A 206 -31.64 -2.72 7.46
N ILE A 207 -32.27 -3.77 6.96
CA ILE A 207 -32.61 -4.97 7.74
C ILE A 207 -31.36 -5.61 8.36
N ALA A 208 -30.30 -5.81 7.57
CA ALA A 208 -29.06 -6.43 8.05
C ALA A 208 -28.31 -5.59 9.09
N CYS A 209 -28.52 -4.27 9.11
CA CYS A 209 -27.97 -3.37 10.11
C CYS A 209 -28.79 -3.35 11.42
N ASP A 210 -30.07 -3.73 11.37
CA ASP A 210 -30.92 -3.87 12.54
C ASP A 210 -30.99 -5.33 13.01
N LYS A 211 -30.44 -5.60 14.19
CA LYS A 211 -30.39 -6.95 14.75
C LYS A 211 -31.76 -7.47 15.19
N GLU A 212 -32.66 -6.58 15.59
CA GLU A 212 -34.02 -6.93 16.03
C GLU A 212 -34.86 -7.34 14.81
N ASP A 213 -34.87 -6.49 13.76
CA ASP A 213 -35.57 -6.78 12.51
C ASP A 213 -35.01 -8.02 11.80
N THR A 214 -33.67 -8.14 11.73
CA THR A 214 -33.04 -9.34 11.16
C THR A 214 -33.47 -10.59 11.88
N LYS A 215 -33.42 -10.60 13.21
CA LYS A 215 -33.81 -11.76 14.02
C LYS A 215 -35.27 -12.10 13.83
N TYR A 216 -36.14 -11.09 13.89
CA TYR A 216 -37.59 -11.30 13.67
C TYR A 216 -37.88 -11.95 12.32
N LEU A 217 -37.28 -11.45 11.24
CA LEU A 217 -37.50 -11.99 9.89
C LEU A 217 -36.94 -13.42 9.74
N LEU A 218 -35.80 -13.72 10.37
CA LEU A 218 -35.25 -15.08 10.37
C LEU A 218 -36.17 -16.06 11.13
N GLU A 219 -36.69 -15.64 12.28
CA GLU A 219 -37.67 -16.45 13.05
C GLU A 219 -38.95 -16.71 12.24
N GLN A 220 -39.45 -15.69 11.51
CA GLN A 220 -40.62 -15.89 10.59
C GLN A 220 -40.31 -16.85 9.44
N ALA A 221 -39.08 -16.95 9.03
CA ALA A 221 -38.60 -17.88 8.01
C ALA A 221 -38.24 -19.26 8.59
N GLU A 222 -38.54 -19.53 9.85
CA GLU A 222 -38.23 -20.78 10.57
C GLU A 222 -36.70 -21.08 10.65
N VAL A 223 -35.88 -20.05 10.58
CA VAL A 223 -34.44 -20.14 10.79
C VAL A 223 -34.14 -20.01 12.28
N GLU A 224 -33.40 -20.98 12.82
CA GLU A 224 -32.99 -20.93 14.22
C GLU A 224 -32.07 -19.74 14.50
N VAL A 225 -32.43 -18.93 15.50
CA VAL A 225 -31.63 -17.81 15.96
C VAL A 225 -31.39 -17.89 17.47
N PRO A 226 -30.26 -17.32 17.98
CA PRO A 226 -30.02 -17.27 19.41
C PRO A 226 -31.11 -16.45 20.12
N ARG A 227 -31.57 -16.91 21.27
CA ARG A 227 -32.46 -16.11 22.13
C ARG A 227 -31.79 -14.79 22.51
N GLY A 228 -32.54 -13.71 22.48
CA GLY A 228 -32.05 -12.39 22.83
C GLY A 228 -33.19 -11.42 22.99
N ASP A 229 -32.94 -10.33 23.71
CA ASP A 229 -33.90 -9.27 23.97
C ASP A 229 -33.20 -7.92 24.06
N ILE A 230 -33.93 -6.84 23.75
CA ILE A 230 -33.42 -5.46 23.85
C ILE A 230 -33.85 -4.86 25.15
N ILE A 231 -32.88 -4.49 25.99
CA ILE A 231 -33.10 -3.85 27.28
C ILE A 231 -33.10 -2.34 27.09
N ARG A 232 -34.27 -1.73 27.19
CA ARG A 232 -34.43 -0.27 27.08
C ARG A 232 -34.59 0.41 28.45
N ARG A 233 -34.81 -0.37 29.51
CA ARG A 233 -34.98 0.12 30.89
C ARG A 233 -34.41 -0.89 31.88
N GLU A 234 -33.83 -0.40 32.96
CA GLU A 234 -33.19 -1.23 33.98
C GLU A 234 -34.11 -2.33 34.56
N ARG A 235 -35.38 -1.99 34.82
CA ARG A 235 -36.37 -2.96 35.32
C ARG A 235 -36.65 -4.15 34.41
N SER A 236 -36.34 -4.06 33.12
CA SER A 236 -36.52 -5.17 32.15
C SER A 236 -35.29 -6.09 32.06
N LEU A 237 -34.22 -5.79 32.76
CA LEU A 237 -32.99 -6.58 32.75
C LEU A 237 -33.21 -8.00 33.33
N GLU A 238 -33.88 -8.11 34.47
CA GLU A 238 -34.13 -9.42 35.09
C GLU A 238 -35.03 -10.31 34.26
N GLU A 239 -36.05 -9.74 33.61
CA GLU A 239 -36.94 -10.48 32.71
C GLU A 239 -36.20 -11.01 31.51
N ALA A 240 -35.37 -10.17 30.87
CA ALA A 240 -34.55 -10.54 29.76
C ALA A 240 -33.51 -11.64 30.13
N CYS A 241 -32.88 -11.52 31.30
CA CYS A 241 -31.95 -12.55 31.79
C CYS A 241 -32.66 -13.90 32.02
N ARG A 242 -33.87 -13.88 32.56
CA ARG A 242 -34.66 -15.13 32.74
C ARG A 242 -35.08 -15.74 31.41
N TYR A 243 -35.44 -14.90 30.42
CA TYR A 243 -35.84 -15.36 29.08
C TYR A 243 -34.66 -15.95 28.29
N VAL A 244 -33.51 -15.25 28.29
CA VAL A 244 -32.33 -15.68 27.55
C VAL A 244 -31.65 -16.89 28.21
N GLY A 245 -31.50 -16.85 29.56
CA GLY A 245 -30.76 -17.83 30.34
C GLY A 245 -29.27 -17.54 30.39
N TYR A 246 -28.58 -18.24 31.31
CA TYR A 246 -27.12 -18.10 31.47
C TYR A 246 -26.40 -19.28 30.80
N PRO A 247 -25.17 -19.05 30.25
CA PRO A 247 -24.44 -17.78 30.14
C PRO A 247 -25.03 -16.87 29.07
N LEU A 248 -25.00 -15.55 29.29
CA LEU A 248 -25.48 -14.54 28.34
C LEU A 248 -24.40 -13.48 28.01
N VAL A 249 -24.56 -12.78 26.90
CA VAL A 249 -23.69 -11.69 26.46
C VAL A 249 -24.51 -10.41 26.32
N ILE A 250 -24.03 -9.33 26.93
CA ILE A 250 -24.60 -7.99 26.80
C ILE A 250 -23.74 -7.19 25.81
N LYS A 251 -24.39 -6.55 24.84
CA LYS A 251 -23.73 -5.72 23.83
C LYS A 251 -24.48 -4.39 23.71
N PRO A 252 -23.79 -3.27 23.47
CA PRO A 252 -24.48 -2.03 23.07
C PRO A 252 -25.22 -2.25 21.74
N VAL A 253 -26.35 -1.55 21.59
CA VAL A 253 -27.15 -1.53 20.36
C VAL A 253 -26.52 -0.61 19.34
#